data_9db7e9c598dddbaf15a1d67dd08d18de
#
_entry.id   9db7e9c598dddbaf15a1d67dd08d18de
#
_cell.length_a   1.000
_cell.length_b   1.000
_cell.length_c   1.000
_cell.angle_alpha   90.00
_cell.angle_beta   90.00
_cell.angle_gamma   90.00
#
_symmetry.space_group_name_H-M   'P 1'
#
loop_
_entity.id
_entity.type
_entity.pdbx_description
1 polymer ?
#
loop_
_entity_poly.entity_id
_entity_poly.type
_entity_poly.pdbx_seq_one_letter_code
_entity_poly.pdbx_strand_id
1 'polypeptide(L)'
;DPSYVVDKETGEIFLFFVHSYNKGFADSQLGVDESNRNVLHAVVVSSKDNGETWSKPRDITADITKGYENEWKSRFATSGAGIQLKYGKYKGRLIQQYAVGRTTGSNAAVSVYSDDHGKTWQAGNPVTGMLMDENKVVELSDGRVMLNSRPGNGSGYRRVAISEDGGVNYGTVKNETQLPDPNNNAHITRAFPNAPEGSAKAKVLLYSSPRANNEGRANGVVRISLDDGTTWSSGKLYKEGSMAYSVITALSGAAGGGYGLLYEGAWVTGGDRKSTR
;
A
#
# COMPACT_ATOMS: atom_id res chain seq x y z
N ASP A 1 8.39 -5.96 6.40
CA ASP A 1 7.75 -5.27 5.27
C ASP A 1 7.73 -3.77 5.55
N PRO A 2 8.72 -3.01 5.05
CA PRO A 2 8.76 -1.56 5.22
C PRO A 2 7.84 -0.86 4.22
N SER A 3 7.25 0.26 4.64
CA SER A 3 6.45 1.13 3.80
C SER A 3 6.68 2.60 4.15
N TYR A 4 6.71 3.46 3.15
CA TYR A 4 7.03 4.87 3.31
C TYR A 4 5.82 5.76 3.02
N VAL A 5 5.72 6.85 3.77
CA VAL A 5 4.88 8.00 3.42
C VAL A 5 5.74 9.24 3.50
N VAL A 6 5.66 10.10 2.50
CA VAL A 6 6.36 11.38 2.49
C VAL A 6 5.34 12.50 2.63
N ASP A 7 5.48 13.27 3.68
CA ASP A 7 4.77 14.55 3.81
C ASP A 7 5.47 15.60 2.94
N LYS A 8 4.86 15.94 1.84
CA LYS A 8 5.42 16.89 0.86
C LYS A 8 5.37 18.35 1.34
N GLU A 9 4.61 18.64 2.38
CA GLU A 9 4.50 19.99 2.93
C GLU A 9 5.63 20.26 3.93
N THR A 10 6.04 19.27 4.71
CA THR A 10 7.12 19.37 5.70
C THR A 10 8.46 18.80 5.22
N GLY A 11 8.44 17.92 4.23
CA GLY A 11 9.59 17.13 3.80
C GLY A 11 9.87 15.91 4.68
N GLU A 12 9.07 15.67 5.73
CA GLU A 12 9.28 14.55 6.65
C GLU A 12 8.90 13.22 6.00
N ILE A 13 9.78 12.22 6.15
CA ILE A 13 9.59 10.86 5.65
C ILE A 13 9.21 9.98 6.83
N PHE A 14 8.10 9.27 6.73
CA PHE A 14 7.65 8.27 7.70
C PHE A 14 7.92 6.87 7.14
N LEU A 15 8.56 6.02 7.93
CA LEU A 15 8.78 4.61 7.63
C LEU A 15 8.01 3.76 8.62
N PHE A 16 7.06 2.98 8.11
CA PHE A 16 6.25 2.04 8.87
C PHE A 16 6.80 0.64 8.72
N PHE A 17 6.81 -0.10 9.80
CA PHE A 17 7.17 -1.52 9.82
C PHE A 17 6.46 -2.26 10.95
N VAL A 18 6.45 -3.58 10.85
CA VAL A 18 5.93 -4.44 11.91
C VAL A 18 7.08 -4.85 12.83
N HIS A 19 6.85 -4.75 14.13
CA HIS A 19 7.74 -5.28 15.14
C HIS A 19 7.16 -6.59 15.66
N SER A 20 7.82 -7.70 15.33
CA SER A 20 7.42 -9.06 15.66
C SER A 20 8.51 -9.71 16.51
N TYR A 21 8.11 -10.35 17.59
CA TYR A 21 9.02 -11.10 18.48
C TYR A 21 8.76 -12.60 18.38
N ASN A 22 7.68 -13.07 19.02
CA ASN A 22 7.41 -14.49 19.18
C ASN A 22 6.42 -15.04 18.16
N LYS A 23 5.64 -14.18 17.49
CA LYS A 23 4.50 -14.56 16.66
C LYS A 23 4.55 -13.90 15.29
N GLY A 24 4.12 -14.66 14.27
CA GLY A 24 3.86 -14.14 12.93
C GLY A 24 2.44 -13.60 12.78
N PHE A 25 2.09 -13.18 11.56
CA PHE A 25 0.79 -12.59 11.26
C PHE A 25 -0.40 -13.52 11.61
N ALA A 26 -0.28 -14.80 11.30
CA ALA A 26 -1.35 -15.77 11.53
C ALA A 26 -1.56 -16.09 13.02
N ASP A 27 -0.48 -16.03 13.82
CA ASP A 27 -0.45 -16.53 15.20
C ASP A 27 -0.41 -15.43 16.25
N SER A 28 -0.41 -14.16 15.84
CA SER A 28 -0.46 -13.02 16.75
C SER A 28 -1.71 -13.04 17.61
N GLN A 29 -1.55 -12.61 18.85
CA GLN A 29 -2.63 -12.50 19.82
C GLN A 29 -3.33 -11.14 19.74
N LEU A 30 -4.52 -11.06 20.31
CA LEU A 30 -5.17 -9.79 20.61
C LEU A 30 -4.33 -9.00 21.62
N GLY A 31 -4.36 -7.70 21.50
CA GLY A 31 -3.72 -6.80 22.43
C GLY A 31 -3.07 -5.59 21.78
N VAL A 32 -2.78 -4.64 22.63
CA VAL A 32 -2.13 -3.36 22.29
C VAL A 32 -1.01 -3.01 23.27
N ASP A 33 -0.75 -3.88 24.25
CA ASP A 33 0.32 -3.68 25.24
C ASP A 33 1.68 -3.84 24.56
N GLU A 34 2.44 -2.77 24.50
CA GLU A 34 3.76 -2.68 23.87
C GLU A 34 4.76 -3.72 24.41
N SER A 35 4.59 -4.15 25.66
CA SER A 35 5.44 -5.17 26.28
C SER A 35 5.08 -6.61 25.87
N ASN A 36 3.91 -6.83 25.29
CA ASN A 36 3.43 -8.17 24.92
C ASN A 36 4.13 -8.68 23.65
N ARG A 37 5.09 -9.57 23.83
CA ARG A 37 5.89 -10.17 22.75
C ARG A 37 5.12 -11.13 21.84
N ASN A 38 3.85 -11.45 22.12
CA ASN A 38 2.98 -12.29 21.30
C ASN A 38 2.03 -11.49 20.40
N VAL A 39 2.13 -10.18 20.42
CA VAL A 39 1.40 -9.25 19.57
C VAL A 39 2.33 -8.72 18.46
N LEU A 40 1.81 -8.55 17.26
CA LEU A 40 2.47 -7.80 16.20
C LEU A 40 2.24 -6.31 16.43
N HIS A 41 3.32 -5.56 16.62
CA HIS A 41 3.27 -4.13 16.88
C HIS A 41 3.46 -3.33 15.58
N ALA A 42 2.62 -2.34 15.41
CA ALA A 42 2.74 -1.36 14.33
C ALA A 42 3.66 -0.23 14.80
N VAL A 43 4.78 -0.06 14.10
CA VAL A 43 5.82 0.90 14.51
C VAL A 43 6.10 1.88 13.37
N VAL A 44 6.36 3.13 13.74
CA VAL A 44 6.78 4.18 12.82
C VAL A 44 8.03 4.89 13.34
N VAL A 45 8.93 5.20 12.39
CA VAL A 45 10.04 6.14 12.58
C VAL A 45 9.93 7.25 11.55
N SER A 46 10.52 8.41 11.82
CA SER A 46 10.54 9.51 10.84
C SER A 46 11.94 10.07 10.65
N SER A 47 12.14 10.67 9.47
CA SER A 47 13.36 11.37 9.09
C SER A 47 13.00 12.75 8.55
N LYS A 48 13.81 13.77 8.93
CA LYS A 48 13.70 15.15 8.44
C LYS A 48 14.88 15.59 7.58
N ASP A 49 15.78 14.67 7.29
CA ASP A 49 17.04 14.90 6.58
C ASP A 49 17.24 13.91 5.42
N ASN A 50 16.14 13.58 4.72
CA ASN A 50 16.11 12.67 3.57
C ASN A 50 16.61 11.25 3.87
N GLY A 51 16.41 10.78 5.12
CA GLY A 51 16.73 9.41 5.52
C GLY A 51 18.15 9.23 6.06
N GLU A 52 18.91 10.31 6.28
CA GLU A 52 20.25 10.23 6.88
C GLU A 52 20.16 9.85 8.35
N THR A 53 19.23 10.46 9.09
CA THR A 53 18.95 10.09 10.48
C THR A 53 17.46 9.79 10.68
N TRP A 54 17.15 8.97 11.69
CA TRP A 54 15.79 8.53 12.00
C TRP A 54 15.47 8.77 13.48
N SER A 55 14.21 9.07 13.74
CA SER A 55 13.69 9.18 15.10
C SER A 55 13.78 7.86 15.86
N LYS A 56 13.59 7.90 17.17
CA LYS A 56 13.30 6.68 17.93
C LYS A 56 12.02 6.03 17.41
N PRO A 57 11.93 4.70 17.39
CA PRO A 57 10.69 3.99 17.06
C PRO A 57 9.54 4.42 17.98
N ARG A 58 8.37 4.66 17.39
CA ARG A 58 7.12 4.91 18.09
C ARG A 58 6.15 3.79 17.79
N ASP A 59 5.70 3.09 18.81
CA ASP A 59 4.60 2.14 18.69
C ASP A 59 3.28 2.91 18.55
N ILE A 60 2.53 2.60 17.50
CA ILE A 60 1.22 3.18 17.21
C ILE A 60 0.11 2.12 17.25
N THR A 61 0.41 0.94 17.80
CA THR A 61 -0.52 -0.19 17.83
C THR A 61 -1.83 0.17 18.54
N ALA A 62 -1.75 0.79 19.69
CA ALA A 62 -2.93 1.21 20.46
C ALA A 62 -3.75 2.26 19.68
N ASP A 63 -3.08 3.23 19.08
CA ASP A 63 -3.72 4.33 18.35
C ASP A 63 -4.55 3.82 17.17
N ILE A 64 -3.94 2.95 16.34
CA ILE A 64 -4.58 2.43 15.13
C ILE A 64 -5.52 1.24 15.37
N THR A 65 -5.52 0.67 16.58
CA THR A 65 -6.42 -0.45 16.95
C THR A 65 -7.64 0.02 17.73
N LYS A 66 -7.68 1.29 18.09
CA LYS A 66 -8.74 1.87 18.91
C LYS A 66 -10.14 1.55 18.37
N GLY A 67 -10.96 0.90 19.23
CA GLY A 67 -12.30 0.41 18.86
C GLY A 67 -12.33 -0.99 18.25
N TYR A 68 -11.17 -1.59 17.99
CA TYR A 68 -11.02 -2.94 17.41
C TYR A 68 -10.11 -3.85 18.25
N GLU A 69 -9.86 -3.51 19.52
CA GLU A 69 -8.93 -4.21 20.42
C GLU A 69 -9.30 -5.70 20.60
N ASN A 70 -10.59 -6.00 20.54
CA ASN A 70 -11.13 -7.36 20.69
C ASN A 70 -11.33 -8.09 19.34
N GLU A 71 -11.00 -7.43 18.24
CA GLU A 71 -11.22 -7.97 16.90
C GLU A 71 -9.92 -8.19 16.12
N TRP A 72 -9.00 -7.23 16.16
CA TRP A 72 -7.77 -7.29 15.38
C TRP A 72 -6.65 -7.97 16.16
N LYS A 73 -6.36 -9.21 15.79
CA LYS A 73 -5.27 -9.99 16.40
C LYS A 73 -3.90 -9.70 15.78
N SER A 74 -3.86 -9.24 14.53
CA SER A 74 -2.61 -8.93 13.84
C SER A 74 -2.77 -7.76 12.88
N ARG A 75 -1.66 -7.10 12.58
CA ARG A 75 -1.60 -5.94 11.68
C ARG A 75 -0.20 -5.75 11.12
N PHE A 76 -0.09 -5.31 9.87
CA PHE A 76 1.18 -4.84 9.32
C PHE A 76 0.95 -3.79 8.23
N ALA A 77 1.87 -2.83 8.14
CA ALA A 77 1.92 -1.89 7.02
C ALA A 77 2.30 -2.64 5.75
N THR A 78 1.51 -2.50 4.69
CA THR A 78 1.77 -3.23 3.45
C THR A 78 2.94 -2.61 2.68
N SER A 79 3.92 -3.44 2.29
CA SER A 79 5.20 -3.01 1.72
C SER A 79 5.06 -2.04 0.56
N GLY A 80 5.89 -1.02 0.51
CA GLY A 80 5.97 -0.08 -0.60
C GLY A 80 5.77 1.37 -0.15
N ALA A 81 4.71 2.03 -0.61
CA ALA A 81 4.45 3.42 -0.28
C ALA A 81 2.97 3.67 0.00
N GLY A 82 2.72 4.52 0.98
CA GLY A 82 1.46 5.23 1.15
C GLY A 82 1.45 6.54 0.33
N ILE A 83 0.48 7.38 0.58
CA ILE A 83 0.27 8.62 -0.17
C ILE A 83 -0.01 9.82 0.73
N GLN A 84 0.19 11.01 0.19
CA GLN A 84 -0.40 12.24 0.71
C GLN A 84 -1.47 12.72 -0.26
N LEU A 85 -2.67 12.99 0.23
CA LEU A 85 -3.77 13.51 -0.57
C LEU A 85 -3.47 14.93 -0.99
N LYS A 86 -3.76 15.24 -2.25
CA LYS A 86 -3.46 16.53 -2.88
C LYS A 86 -4.72 17.34 -3.18
N TYR A 87 -5.85 16.68 -3.33
CA TYR A 87 -7.09 17.27 -3.83
C TYR A 87 -8.19 17.37 -2.78
N GLY A 88 -9.14 18.27 -3.05
CA GLY A 88 -10.37 18.36 -2.30
C GLY A 88 -10.24 18.62 -0.81
N LYS A 89 -11.25 18.19 -0.08
CA LYS A 89 -11.44 18.44 1.36
C LYS A 89 -10.33 17.87 2.26
N TYR A 90 -9.75 16.73 1.85
CA TYR A 90 -8.78 15.99 2.67
C TYR A 90 -7.34 16.23 2.23
N LYS A 91 -7.09 17.29 1.48
CA LYS A 91 -5.74 17.69 1.06
C LYS A 91 -4.80 17.80 2.26
N GLY A 92 -3.59 17.24 2.12
CA GLY A 92 -2.57 17.17 3.16
C GLY A 92 -2.62 15.89 3.98
N ARG A 93 -3.75 15.15 4.02
CA ARG A 93 -3.86 13.87 4.74
C ARG A 93 -2.82 12.88 4.24
N LEU A 94 -2.08 12.29 5.19
CA LEU A 94 -1.18 11.18 4.94
C LEU A 94 -1.94 9.87 5.11
N ILE A 95 -1.74 8.91 4.21
CA ILE A 95 -2.40 7.59 4.28
C ILE A 95 -1.35 6.49 4.09
N GLN A 96 -1.30 5.56 5.05
CA GLN A 96 -0.56 4.30 4.99
C GLN A 96 -1.52 3.13 5.02
N GLN A 97 -1.35 2.16 4.13
CA GLN A 97 -2.20 0.97 4.08
C GLN A 97 -1.71 -0.13 4.99
N TYR A 98 -2.66 -0.79 5.64
CA TYR A 98 -2.45 -1.92 6.51
C TYR A 98 -3.30 -3.11 6.07
N ALA A 99 -2.77 -4.32 6.30
CA ALA A 99 -3.55 -5.54 6.33
C ALA A 99 -3.74 -5.94 7.80
N VAL A 100 -4.97 -6.30 8.17
CA VAL A 100 -5.30 -6.70 9.54
C VAL A 100 -5.91 -8.11 9.54
N GLY A 101 -5.39 -8.95 10.44
CA GLY A 101 -5.94 -10.27 10.73
C GLY A 101 -6.99 -10.15 11.83
N ARG A 102 -8.18 -10.66 11.57
CA ARG A 102 -9.33 -10.57 12.47
C ARG A 102 -9.55 -11.87 13.22
N THR A 103 -10.20 -11.80 14.37
CA THR A 103 -10.61 -12.99 15.15
C THR A 103 -11.72 -13.76 14.45
N THR A 104 -12.57 -13.07 13.71
CA THR A 104 -13.69 -13.64 12.95
C THR A 104 -13.69 -13.09 11.52
N GLY A 105 -14.09 -13.92 10.56
CA GLY A 105 -14.14 -13.54 9.16
C GLY A 105 -12.77 -13.47 8.48
N SER A 106 -12.74 -12.83 7.33
CA SER A 106 -11.52 -12.67 6.52
C SER A 106 -10.65 -11.52 7.00
N ASN A 107 -9.36 -11.56 6.67
CA ASN A 107 -8.49 -10.39 6.79
C ASN A 107 -9.08 -9.19 6.06
N ALA A 108 -8.82 -8.00 6.57
CA ALA A 108 -9.31 -6.75 6.03
C ALA A 108 -8.16 -5.81 5.64
N ALA A 109 -8.44 -4.90 4.70
CA ALA A 109 -7.58 -3.76 4.42
C ALA A 109 -8.02 -2.57 5.29
N VAL A 110 -7.06 -1.77 5.74
CA VAL A 110 -7.33 -0.59 6.57
C VAL A 110 -6.43 0.55 6.11
N SER A 111 -7.00 1.73 5.94
CA SER A 111 -6.21 2.96 5.79
C SER A 111 -5.90 3.51 7.18
N VAL A 112 -4.63 3.63 7.50
CA VAL A 112 -4.15 4.37 8.66
C VAL A 112 -3.74 5.75 8.17
N TYR A 113 -4.28 6.80 8.79
CA TYR A 113 -4.10 8.16 8.30
C TYR A 113 -3.73 9.15 9.39
N SER A 114 -3.16 10.28 8.96
CA SER A 114 -2.82 11.43 9.79
C SER A 114 -3.28 12.72 9.10
N ASP A 115 -3.93 13.59 9.86
CA ASP A 115 -4.36 14.94 9.44
C ASP A 115 -3.49 16.04 10.06
N ASP A 116 -2.41 15.68 10.76
CA ASP A 116 -1.56 16.59 11.53
C ASP A 116 -0.07 16.39 11.26
N HIS A 117 0.26 16.07 10.00
CA HIS A 117 1.64 15.85 9.56
C HIS A 117 2.36 14.72 10.31
N GLY A 118 1.66 13.60 10.58
CA GLY A 118 2.23 12.42 11.20
C GLY A 118 2.42 12.49 12.72
N LYS A 119 1.92 13.54 13.38
CA LYS A 119 1.98 13.64 14.85
C LYS A 119 1.09 12.58 15.50
N THR A 120 -0.11 12.38 14.96
CA THR A 120 -1.03 11.29 15.36
C THR A 120 -1.43 10.45 14.16
N TRP A 121 -1.72 9.18 14.44
CA TRP A 121 -2.20 8.22 13.46
C TRP A 121 -3.47 7.54 13.95
N GLN A 122 -4.42 7.34 13.08
CA GLN A 122 -5.67 6.67 13.39
C GLN A 122 -6.12 5.78 12.22
N ALA A 123 -6.90 4.75 12.52
CA ALA A 123 -7.44 3.87 11.50
C ALA A 123 -8.79 4.34 10.99
N GLY A 124 -9.01 4.18 9.69
CA GLY A 124 -10.34 4.15 9.11
C GLY A 124 -11.06 2.84 9.39
N ASN A 125 -12.27 2.68 8.89
CA ASN A 125 -13.03 1.45 9.03
C ASN A 125 -12.44 0.32 8.18
N PRO A 126 -12.44 -0.93 8.70
CA PRO A 126 -11.91 -2.07 7.96
C PRO A 126 -12.76 -2.37 6.72
N VAL A 127 -12.07 -2.54 5.59
CA VAL A 127 -12.69 -2.96 4.33
C VAL A 127 -12.85 -4.47 4.36
N THR A 128 -14.09 -4.92 4.44
CA THR A 128 -14.49 -6.32 4.62
C THR A 128 -15.37 -6.81 3.46
N GLY A 129 -15.94 -8.02 3.58
CA GLY A 129 -16.81 -8.61 2.55
C GLY A 129 -16.06 -9.52 1.58
N MET A 130 -14.79 -9.27 1.35
CA MET A 130 -13.85 -10.15 0.66
C MET A 130 -12.56 -10.25 1.45
N LEU A 131 -11.81 -11.36 1.30
CA LEU A 131 -10.48 -11.48 1.88
C LEU A 131 -9.56 -10.42 1.29
N MET A 132 -9.01 -9.54 2.10
CA MET A 132 -8.02 -8.55 1.74
C MET A 132 -6.63 -8.96 2.24
N ASP A 133 -5.60 -8.51 1.54
CA ASP A 133 -4.21 -8.75 1.90
C ASP A 133 -3.39 -7.48 1.62
N GLU A 134 -2.16 -7.60 1.16
CA GLU A 134 -1.33 -6.44 0.81
C GLU A 134 -2.05 -5.51 -0.17
N ASN A 135 -2.18 -4.27 0.25
CA ASN A 135 -3.01 -3.32 -0.48
C ASN A 135 -2.34 -1.94 -0.58
N LYS A 136 -2.75 -1.18 -1.57
CA LYS A 136 -2.30 0.18 -1.83
C LYS A 136 -3.49 1.08 -2.05
N VAL A 137 -3.26 2.37 -1.94
CA VAL A 137 -4.23 3.38 -2.36
C VAL A 137 -3.62 4.33 -3.35
N VAL A 138 -4.50 4.90 -4.17
CA VAL A 138 -4.16 6.03 -5.06
C VAL A 138 -5.29 7.04 -5.00
N GLU A 139 -4.93 8.33 -4.97
CA GLU A 139 -5.89 9.42 -5.10
C GLU A 139 -6.28 9.59 -6.58
N LEU A 140 -7.56 9.57 -6.86
CA LEU A 140 -8.13 9.80 -8.19
C LEU A 140 -8.16 11.30 -8.52
N SER A 141 -8.41 11.62 -9.78
CA SER A 141 -8.37 13.00 -10.28
C SER A 141 -9.38 13.93 -9.63
N ASP A 142 -10.45 13.41 -9.03
CA ASP A 142 -11.53 14.10 -8.35
C ASP A 142 -11.42 14.09 -6.81
N GLY A 143 -10.29 13.62 -6.26
CA GLY A 143 -10.03 13.57 -4.82
C GLY A 143 -10.57 12.33 -4.11
N ARG A 144 -11.30 11.44 -4.78
CA ARG A 144 -11.64 10.12 -4.22
C ARG A 144 -10.38 9.26 -4.06
N VAL A 145 -10.44 8.26 -3.19
CA VAL A 145 -9.33 7.34 -2.95
C VAL A 145 -9.71 5.94 -3.41
N MET A 146 -8.92 5.38 -4.32
CA MET A 146 -9.08 3.99 -4.77
C MET A 146 -8.17 3.08 -3.95
N LEU A 147 -8.77 2.11 -3.26
CA LEU A 147 -8.08 0.96 -2.70
C LEU A 147 -7.85 -0.09 -3.79
N ASN A 148 -6.65 -0.67 -3.82
CA ASN A 148 -6.27 -1.77 -4.71
C ASN A 148 -5.55 -2.85 -3.89
N SER A 149 -6.21 -3.99 -3.67
CA SER A 149 -5.74 -5.05 -2.78
C SER A 149 -5.44 -6.35 -3.51
N ARG A 150 -4.39 -7.05 -3.03
CA ARG A 150 -4.15 -8.46 -3.31
C ARG A 150 -5.35 -9.28 -2.83
N PRO A 151 -5.80 -10.30 -3.57
CA PRO A 151 -6.97 -11.09 -3.22
C PRO A 151 -6.76 -12.03 -2.02
N GLY A 152 -5.53 -12.43 -1.71
CA GLY A 152 -5.20 -13.33 -0.60
C GLY A 152 -5.66 -14.79 -0.74
N ASN A 153 -6.61 -15.08 -1.63
CA ASN A 153 -7.19 -16.41 -1.82
C ASN A 153 -7.09 -16.95 -3.25
N GLY A 154 -6.23 -16.32 -4.07
CA GLY A 154 -6.01 -16.77 -5.44
C GLY A 154 -7.20 -16.56 -6.37
N SER A 155 -8.07 -15.56 -6.11
CA SER A 155 -9.22 -15.25 -7.01
C SER A 155 -8.80 -14.81 -8.42
N GLY A 156 -7.51 -14.57 -8.65
CA GLY A 156 -6.94 -14.26 -9.95
C GLY A 156 -7.01 -12.80 -10.35
N TYR A 157 -7.63 -11.92 -9.54
CA TYR A 157 -7.81 -10.50 -9.86
C TYR A 157 -7.63 -9.61 -8.64
N ARG A 158 -7.16 -8.37 -8.88
CA ARG A 158 -7.13 -7.34 -7.84
C ARG A 158 -8.53 -7.03 -7.32
N ARG A 159 -8.59 -6.66 -6.05
CA ARG A 159 -9.81 -6.16 -5.42
C ARG A 159 -9.73 -4.67 -5.26
N VAL A 160 -10.77 -3.96 -5.71
CA VAL A 160 -10.83 -2.51 -5.67
C VAL A 160 -12.08 -2.04 -4.93
N ALA A 161 -11.94 -0.92 -4.24
CA ALA A 161 -13.03 -0.18 -3.62
C ALA A 161 -12.71 1.31 -3.64
N ILE A 162 -13.74 2.16 -3.61
CA ILE A 162 -13.59 3.62 -3.67
C ILE A 162 -14.03 4.22 -2.33
N SER A 163 -13.26 5.17 -1.85
CA SER A 163 -13.57 6.04 -0.71
C SER A 163 -13.87 7.45 -1.19
N GLU A 164 -14.93 8.05 -0.66
CA GLU A 164 -15.32 9.44 -0.90
C GLU A 164 -14.94 10.35 0.27
N ASP A 165 -14.39 9.80 1.34
CA ASP A 165 -14.08 10.51 2.59
C ASP A 165 -12.59 10.42 2.99
N GLY A 166 -11.72 10.38 1.98
CA GLY A 166 -10.28 10.41 2.18
C GLY A 166 -9.72 9.14 2.82
N GLY A 167 -10.30 7.98 2.51
CA GLY A 167 -9.79 6.68 2.94
C GLY A 167 -10.36 6.18 4.28
N VAL A 168 -11.34 6.87 4.89
CA VAL A 168 -11.93 6.43 6.16
C VAL A 168 -12.92 5.29 5.93
N ASN A 169 -13.82 5.45 4.95
CA ASN A 169 -14.78 4.43 4.55
C ASN A 169 -14.61 4.09 3.08
N TYR A 170 -14.82 2.83 2.75
CA TYR A 170 -14.81 2.36 1.36
C TYR A 170 -16.16 1.74 1.00
N GLY A 171 -16.59 1.99 -0.24
CA GLY A 171 -17.77 1.37 -0.82
C GLY A 171 -17.58 -0.13 -1.08
N THR A 172 -18.50 -0.68 -1.87
CA THR A 172 -18.49 -2.11 -2.22
C THR A 172 -17.20 -2.53 -2.90
N VAL A 173 -16.58 -3.59 -2.37
CA VAL A 173 -15.40 -4.24 -2.97
C VAL A 173 -15.82 -5.04 -4.20
N LYS A 174 -15.05 -4.91 -5.28
CA LYS A 174 -15.23 -5.70 -6.51
C LYS A 174 -13.90 -6.25 -7.02
N ASN A 175 -13.94 -7.33 -7.79
CA ASN A 175 -12.80 -7.80 -8.55
C ASN A 175 -12.58 -6.89 -9.77
N GLU A 176 -11.35 -6.44 -9.98
CA GLU A 176 -10.95 -5.70 -11.18
C GLU A 176 -10.38 -6.68 -12.20
N THR A 177 -11.22 -7.13 -13.12
CA THR A 177 -10.88 -8.20 -14.07
C THR A 177 -9.82 -7.81 -15.10
N GLN A 178 -9.55 -6.52 -15.27
CA GLN A 178 -8.48 -6.01 -16.12
C GLN A 178 -7.11 -6.02 -15.44
N LEU A 179 -7.09 -6.26 -14.11
CA LEU A 179 -5.87 -6.39 -13.31
C LEU A 179 -5.74 -7.82 -12.77
N PRO A 180 -5.31 -8.77 -13.61
CA PRO A 180 -5.03 -10.13 -13.15
C PRO A 180 -3.92 -10.12 -12.11
N ASP A 181 -4.05 -10.98 -11.09
CA ASP A 181 -3.14 -11.02 -9.94
C ASP A 181 -2.83 -12.47 -9.54
N PRO A 182 -1.55 -12.86 -9.50
CA PRO A 182 -1.15 -14.20 -9.08
C PRO A 182 -0.97 -14.29 -7.55
N ASN A 183 -1.80 -13.60 -6.80
CA ASN A 183 -1.70 -13.47 -5.34
C ASN A 183 -0.40 -12.76 -4.91
N ASN A 184 -0.20 -11.53 -5.38
CA ASN A 184 1.05 -10.79 -5.29
C ASN A 184 0.87 -9.36 -4.74
N ASN A 185 1.90 -8.84 -4.06
CA ASN A 185 1.96 -7.41 -3.75
C ASN A 185 2.27 -6.64 -5.04
N ALA A 186 1.38 -5.75 -5.40
CA ALA A 186 1.50 -4.89 -6.57
C ALA A 186 1.52 -3.42 -6.13
N HIS A 187 1.83 -2.53 -7.03
CA HIS A 187 1.83 -1.10 -6.74
C HIS A 187 1.00 -0.32 -7.75
N ILE A 188 0.23 0.64 -7.23
CA ILE A 188 -0.54 1.60 -8.03
C ILE A 188 -0.13 3.02 -7.64
N THR A 189 0.03 3.89 -8.60
CA THR A 189 0.40 5.30 -8.37
C THR A 189 -0.10 6.20 -9.49
N ARG A 190 -0.15 7.51 -9.23
CA ARG A 190 -0.41 8.50 -10.27
C ARG A 190 0.84 8.72 -11.11
N ALA A 191 0.66 8.72 -12.44
CA ALA A 191 1.76 9.00 -13.37
C ALA A 191 2.27 10.44 -13.23
N PHE A 192 1.37 11.38 -12.96
CA PHE A 192 1.69 12.81 -12.83
C PHE A 192 1.26 13.32 -11.45
N PRO A 193 2.08 13.11 -10.40
CA PRO A 193 1.69 13.44 -9.03
C PRO A 193 1.45 14.93 -8.80
N ASN A 194 1.96 15.79 -9.68
CA ASN A 194 1.79 17.24 -9.61
C ASN A 194 0.70 17.80 -10.55
N ALA A 195 -0.05 16.94 -11.25
CA ALA A 195 -1.12 17.38 -12.12
C ALA A 195 -2.22 18.14 -11.33
N PRO A 196 -2.87 19.15 -11.92
CA PRO A 196 -4.02 19.82 -11.32
C PRO A 196 -5.21 18.86 -11.17
N GLU A 197 -6.03 19.09 -10.15
CA GLU A 197 -7.28 18.35 -9.92
C GLU A 197 -8.17 18.34 -11.18
N GLY A 198 -8.80 17.22 -11.48
CA GLY A 198 -9.69 17.05 -12.64
C GLY A 198 -9.03 17.04 -14.01
N SER A 199 -7.73 17.35 -14.10
CA SER A 199 -7.05 17.40 -15.40
C SER A 199 -6.86 16.00 -16.02
N ALA A 200 -6.70 15.96 -17.36
CA ALA A 200 -6.43 14.70 -18.06
C ALA A 200 -5.18 13.98 -17.53
N LYS A 201 -4.13 14.73 -17.14
CA LYS A 201 -2.93 14.15 -16.52
C LYS A 201 -3.18 13.59 -15.14
N ALA A 202 -4.10 14.16 -14.36
CA ALA A 202 -4.46 13.64 -13.04
C ALA A 202 -5.16 12.27 -13.11
N LYS A 203 -5.82 11.96 -14.22
CA LYS A 203 -6.49 10.67 -14.47
C LYS A 203 -5.54 9.52 -14.81
N VAL A 204 -4.27 9.84 -15.10
CA VAL A 204 -3.32 8.81 -15.55
C VAL A 204 -2.75 8.06 -14.36
N LEU A 205 -3.05 6.76 -14.29
CA LEU A 205 -2.55 5.84 -13.27
C LEU A 205 -1.58 4.83 -13.88
N LEU A 206 -0.60 4.42 -13.09
CA LEU A 206 0.33 3.34 -13.38
C LEU A 206 0.10 2.20 -12.38
N TYR A 207 0.10 0.98 -12.88
CA TYR A 207 0.01 -0.23 -12.07
C TYR A 207 1.13 -1.19 -12.46
N SER A 208 1.91 -1.65 -11.48
CA SER A 208 3.02 -2.59 -11.67
C SER A 208 2.77 -3.90 -10.92
N SER A 209 2.88 -5.01 -11.64
CA SER A 209 2.69 -6.37 -11.10
C SER A 209 3.30 -7.42 -12.03
N PRO A 210 3.38 -8.72 -11.62
CA PRO A 210 3.47 -9.83 -12.57
C PRO A 210 2.31 -9.78 -13.57
N ARG A 211 2.53 -10.27 -14.79
CA ARG A 211 1.48 -10.33 -15.84
C ARG A 211 0.30 -11.21 -15.44
N ALA A 212 0.54 -12.23 -14.67
CA ALA A 212 -0.36 -13.24 -14.17
C ALA A 212 -0.85 -14.22 -15.24
N ASN A 213 -1.88 -13.96 -15.96
CA ASN A 213 -2.38 -14.74 -17.11
C ASN A 213 -2.05 -16.26 -17.07
N ASN A 214 -2.24 -16.92 -15.91
CA ASN A 214 -1.87 -18.31 -15.62
C ASN A 214 -0.36 -18.61 -15.55
N GLU A 215 0.50 -17.57 -15.58
CA GLU A 215 1.96 -17.71 -15.52
C GLU A 215 2.52 -17.62 -14.10
N GLY A 216 1.64 -17.45 -13.10
CA GLY A 216 2.05 -17.24 -11.71
C GLY A 216 2.79 -15.91 -11.51
N ARG A 217 3.81 -15.91 -10.64
CA ARG A 217 4.65 -14.73 -10.35
C ARG A 217 5.78 -14.62 -11.38
N ALA A 218 5.41 -14.24 -12.58
CA ALA A 218 6.34 -14.09 -13.71
C ALA A 218 5.94 -12.91 -14.60
N ASN A 219 6.90 -12.47 -15.42
CA ASN A 219 6.70 -11.50 -16.49
C ASN A 219 6.14 -10.17 -15.97
N GLY A 220 6.99 -9.39 -15.33
CA GLY A 220 6.62 -8.07 -14.77
C GLY A 220 6.14 -7.11 -15.84
N VAL A 221 4.97 -6.52 -15.63
CA VAL A 221 4.34 -5.56 -16.54
C VAL A 221 3.94 -4.27 -15.83
N VAL A 222 3.95 -3.17 -16.57
CA VAL A 222 3.29 -1.93 -16.19
C VAL A 222 2.04 -1.76 -17.04
N ARG A 223 0.89 -1.60 -16.39
CA ARG A 223 -0.37 -1.22 -17.02
C ARG A 223 -0.66 0.25 -16.77
N ILE A 224 -1.30 0.89 -17.73
CA ILE A 224 -1.64 2.31 -17.70
C ILE A 224 -3.16 2.44 -17.82
N SER A 225 -3.73 3.28 -16.98
CA SER A 225 -5.08 3.80 -17.13
C SER A 225 -5.02 5.28 -17.47
N LEU A 226 -5.90 5.76 -18.33
CA LEU A 226 -6.03 7.18 -18.72
C LEU A 226 -7.33 7.82 -18.17
N ASP A 227 -8.11 7.07 -17.40
CA ASP A 227 -9.48 7.36 -17.00
C ASP A 227 -9.78 6.97 -15.54
N ASP A 228 -8.83 7.29 -14.63
CA ASP A 228 -8.96 7.03 -13.19
C ASP A 228 -9.17 5.55 -12.84
N GLY A 229 -8.59 4.63 -13.62
CA GLY A 229 -8.66 3.20 -13.35
C GLY A 229 -9.95 2.53 -13.87
N THR A 230 -10.74 3.21 -14.70
CA THR A 230 -11.93 2.62 -15.34
C THR A 230 -11.53 1.60 -16.40
N THR A 231 -10.51 1.90 -17.18
CA THR A 231 -9.92 0.97 -18.15
C THR A 231 -8.41 0.88 -17.98
N TRP A 232 -7.84 -0.29 -18.31
CA TRP A 232 -6.41 -0.57 -18.21
C TRP A 232 -5.85 -1.16 -19.49
N SER A 233 -4.63 -0.74 -19.84
CA SER A 233 -3.88 -1.33 -20.95
C SER A 233 -3.54 -2.81 -20.68
N SER A 234 -3.24 -3.57 -21.72
CA SER A 234 -2.80 -4.98 -21.61
C SER A 234 -1.51 -5.18 -20.83
N GLY A 235 -0.74 -4.11 -20.66
CA GLY A 235 0.52 -4.09 -19.93
C GLY A 235 1.74 -4.18 -20.84
N LYS A 236 2.75 -3.35 -20.54
CA LYS A 236 4.06 -3.35 -21.18
C LYS A 236 5.03 -4.17 -20.33
N LEU A 237 5.63 -5.19 -20.91
CA LEU A 237 6.64 -6.04 -20.27
C LEU A 237 7.90 -5.22 -19.99
N TYR A 238 8.43 -5.32 -18.75
CA TYR A 238 9.70 -4.76 -18.34
C TYR A 238 10.68 -5.81 -17.80
N LYS A 239 10.17 -6.99 -17.39
CA LYS A 239 10.98 -8.07 -16.82
C LYS A 239 10.42 -9.41 -17.28
N GLU A 240 11.20 -10.18 -18.02
CA GLU A 240 10.88 -11.56 -18.37
C GLU A 240 11.20 -12.55 -17.25
N GLY A 241 10.47 -13.66 -17.21
CA GLY A 241 10.66 -14.76 -16.27
C GLY A 241 10.22 -14.40 -14.85
N SER A 242 10.82 -15.06 -13.85
CA SER A 242 10.42 -14.93 -12.44
C SER A 242 10.45 -13.48 -11.97
N MET A 243 9.36 -13.05 -11.39
CA MET A 243 9.17 -11.71 -10.85
C MET A 243 8.06 -11.73 -9.79
N ALA A 244 8.30 -11.09 -8.65
CA ALA A 244 7.33 -11.03 -7.56
C ALA A 244 6.91 -9.58 -7.26
N TYR A 245 7.29 -9.06 -6.11
CA TYR A 245 6.86 -7.73 -5.65
C TYR A 245 7.47 -6.61 -6.48
N SER A 246 6.75 -5.52 -6.62
CA SER A 246 7.24 -4.31 -7.28
C SER A 246 6.66 -3.03 -6.69
N VAL A 247 7.43 -1.96 -6.81
CA VAL A 247 7.03 -0.60 -6.46
C VAL A 247 7.40 0.31 -7.63
N ILE A 248 6.45 1.10 -8.10
CA ILE A 248 6.67 2.12 -9.15
C ILE A 248 6.39 3.51 -8.61
N THR A 249 7.25 4.48 -8.92
CA THR A 249 7.09 5.87 -8.48
C THR A 249 7.51 6.84 -9.58
N ALA A 250 6.86 7.98 -9.64
CA ALA A 250 7.33 9.09 -10.47
C ALA A 250 8.57 9.73 -9.83
N LEU A 251 9.62 9.94 -10.63
CA LEU A 251 10.85 10.58 -10.20
C LEU A 251 10.75 12.08 -10.44
N SER A 252 10.95 12.87 -9.37
CA SER A 252 11.11 14.32 -9.45
C SER A 252 12.57 14.65 -9.74
N GLY A 253 12.82 15.53 -10.71
CA GLY A 253 14.18 16.06 -10.97
C GLY A 253 15.01 15.34 -12.03
N ALA A 254 14.57 14.24 -12.60
CA ALA A 254 15.18 13.73 -13.82
C ALA A 254 14.88 14.68 -14.99
N ALA A 255 15.90 15.07 -15.74
CA ALA A 255 15.71 15.89 -16.95
C ALA A 255 14.76 15.15 -17.91
N GLY A 256 13.56 15.69 -18.13
CA GLY A 256 12.52 15.09 -18.96
C GLY A 256 11.48 14.25 -18.23
N GLY A 257 11.54 14.11 -16.90
CA GLY A 257 10.67 13.23 -16.11
C GLY A 257 11.04 11.75 -16.28
N GLY A 258 10.54 10.91 -15.39
CA GLY A 258 10.79 9.45 -15.44
C GLY A 258 10.07 8.72 -14.33
N TYR A 259 10.19 7.40 -14.35
CA TYR A 259 9.64 6.52 -13.33
C TYR A 259 10.73 5.59 -12.81
N GLY A 260 10.83 5.47 -11.49
CA GLY A 260 11.60 4.43 -10.83
C GLY A 260 10.75 3.20 -10.65
N LEU A 261 11.32 2.02 -10.93
CA LEU A 261 10.69 0.74 -10.72
C LEU A 261 11.66 -0.17 -9.96
N LEU A 262 11.27 -0.52 -8.74
CA LEU A 262 11.97 -1.51 -7.91
C LEU A 262 11.16 -2.80 -7.94
N TYR A 263 11.82 -3.95 -8.15
CA TYR A 263 11.13 -5.24 -8.23
C TYR A 263 12.02 -6.41 -7.75
N GLU A 264 11.38 -7.47 -7.32
CA GLU A 264 12.02 -8.74 -7.00
C GLU A 264 12.14 -9.58 -8.28
N GLY A 265 13.36 -9.75 -8.79
CA GLY A 265 13.62 -10.31 -10.14
C GLY A 265 13.90 -11.80 -10.23
N ALA A 266 14.15 -12.50 -9.12
CA ALA A 266 14.36 -13.95 -9.09
C ALA A 266 14.12 -14.51 -7.69
N TRP A 267 13.43 -15.63 -7.59
CA TRP A 267 13.52 -16.52 -6.43
C TRP A 267 14.72 -17.42 -6.65
N VAL A 268 15.81 -17.15 -5.98
CA VAL A 268 16.88 -18.13 -5.86
C VAL A 268 16.44 -19.10 -4.76
N THR A 269 16.09 -20.30 -5.15
CA THR A 269 15.92 -21.42 -4.21
C THR A 269 17.32 -21.74 -3.66
N GLY A 270 17.57 -21.31 -2.42
CA GLY A 270 18.85 -21.53 -1.72
C GLY A 270 19.66 -20.25 -1.49
N GLY A 271 19.35 -19.55 -0.44
CA GLY A 271 20.34 -18.89 0.40
C GLY A 271 20.84 -17.49 0.09
N ASP A 272 20.68 -16.90 -1.09
CA ASP A 272 21.18 -15.54 -1.32
C ASP A 272 20.14 -14.65 -2.02
N ARG A 273 19.51 -13.78 -1.24
CA ARG A 273 18.73 -12.67 -1.80
C ARG A 273 19.70 -11.57 -2.24
N LYS A 274 20.14 -11.60 -3.48
CA LYS A 274 20.81 -10.45 -4.08
C LYS A 274 19.78 -9.51 -4.64
N SER A 275 19.63 -8.32 -4.05
CA SER A 275 18.92 -7.22 -4.68
C SER A 275 19.75 -6.77 -5.89
N THR A 276 19.23 -6.92 -7.08
CA THR A 276 19.76 -6.22 -8.25
C THR A 276 19.28 -4.77 -8.21
N ARG A 277 20.21 -3.85 -8.14
CA ARG A 277 19.99 -2.41 -8.27
C ARG A 277 19.62 -2.03 -9.69
#